data_85bb465e2a3e8756de37f5e431405483
#
_entry.id   85bb465e2a3e8756de37f5e431405483
#
_cell.length_a   1.000
_cell.length_b   1.000
_cell.length_c   1.000
_cell.angle_alpha   90.00
_cell.angle_beta   90.00
_cell.angle_gamma   90.00
#
_symmetry.space_group_name_H-M   'P 1'
#
loop_
_entity.id
_entity.type
_entity.pdbx_description
1 polymer ?
#
loop_
_entity_poly.entity_id
_entity_poly.type
_entity_poly.pdbx_seq_one_letter_code
_entity_poly.pdbx_strand_id
1 'polypeptide(L)'
;MAGRNYAAIATALEVVAQAVGQQPNANVGANVEVKMLETFLRNHPPTFKGRYDPDGAQTWLKEIERIFRVIQCNEVQRVRFGTHMLAEETTDWWVSILPMLEQRGGVVNWAVFRREFLDRYFPEDVRGKK
;
A
#
# COMPACT_ATOMS: atom_id res chain seq x y z
N MET A 1 8.06 15.31 -0.73
CA MET A 1 9.19 15.52 -1.65
C MET A 1 9.25 14.40 -2.67
N ALA A 2 9.28 14.79 -3.92
CA ALA A 2 9.27 13.82 -5.02
C ALA A 2 10.47 12.86 -4.96
N GLY A 3 11.65 13.36 -4.59
CA GLY A 3 12.84 12.54 -4.51
C GLY A 3 12.76 11.42 -3.48
N ARG A 4 12.04 11.66 -2.40
CA ARG A 4 11.88 10.68 -1.35
C ARG A 4 11.02 9.49 -1.81
N ASN A 5 9.90 9.80 -2.48
CA ASN A 5 9.03 8.75 -3.01
C ASN A 5 9.74 7.97 -4.11
N TYR A 6 10.50 8.68 -4.91
CA TYR A 6 11.25 8.07 -5.97
C TYR A 6 12.28 7.08 -5.43
N ALA A 7 12.98 7.44 -4.35
CA ALA A 7 13.96 6.56 -3.74
C ALA A 7 13.31 5.29 -3.17
N ALA A 8 12.13 5.41 -2.56
CA ALA A 8 11.42 4.26 -2.03
C ALA A 8 10.99 3.31 -3.15
N ILE A 9 10.53 3.86 -4.27
CA ILE A 9 10.14 3.06 -5.42
C ILE A 9 11.35 2.33 -6.00
N ALA A 10 12.47 3.03 -6.15
CA ALA A 10 13.69 2.43 -6.68
C ALA A 10 14.17 1.29 -5.78
N THR A 11 14.11 1.46 -4.46
CA THR A 11 14.50 0.44 -3.51
C THR A 11 13.62 -0.79 -3.63
N ALA A 12 12.31 -0.60 -3.77
CA ALA A 12 11.39 -1.72 -3.90
C ALA A 12 11.67 -2.52 -5.17
N LEU A 13 11.90 -1.84 -6.28
CA LEU A 13 12.21 -2.48 -7.55
C LEU A 13 13.55 -3.22 -7.48
N GLU A 14 14.51 -2.65 -6.79
CA GLU A 14 15.82 -3.25 -6.64
C GLU A 14 15.76 -4.54 -5.83
N VAL A 15 15.00 -4.57 -4.76
CA VAL A 15 14.81 -5.77 -3.95
C VAL A 15 14.17 -6.87 -4.76
N VAL A 16 13.15 -6.54 -5.54
CA VAL A 16 12.50 -7.51 -6.42
C VAL A 16 13.49 -8.05 -7.45
N ALA A 17 14.29 -7.18 -8.04
CA ALA A 17 15.27 -7.58 -9.04
C ALA A 17 16.32 -8.53 -8.45
N GLN A 18 16.75 -8.30 -7.23
CA GLN A 18 17.72 -9.17 -6.57
C GLN A 18 17.13 -10.56 -6.30
N ALA A 19 15.88 -10.61 -5.87
CA ALA A 19 15.21 -11.88 -5.66
C ALA A 19 15.06 -12.66 -6.96
N VAL A 20 14.77 -11.96 -8.04
CA VAL A 20 14.63 -12.55 -9.36
C VAL A 20 15.93 -13.22 -9.81
N GLY A 21 17.07 -12.63 -9.51
CA GLY A 21 18.36 -13.17 -9.93
C GLY A 21 18.73 -14.50 -9.30
N GLN A 22 18.02 -14.93 -8.25
CA GLN A 22 18.36 -16.14 -7.50
C GLN A 22 17.50 -17.35 -7.84
N GLN A 23 16.30 -17.15 -8.41
CA GLN A 23 15.36 -18.24 -8.68
C GLN A 23 14.64 -18.02 -10.00
N PRO A 24 14.98 -18.81 -11.04
CA PRO A 24 14.38 -18.62 -12.36
C PRO A 24 12.85 -18.67 -12.37
N ASN A 25 12.25 -19.54 -11.57
CA ASN A 25 10.79 -19.65 -11.55
C ASN A 25 10.13 -18.46 -10.88
N ALA A 26 10.84 -17.80 -9.98
CA ALA A 26 10.34 -16.59 -9.34
C ALA A 26 10.45 -15.37 -10.27
N ASN A 27 11.27 -15.44 -11.33
CA ASN A 27 11.47 -14.35 -12.26
C ASN A 27 10.15 -13.90 -12.90
N VAL A 28 9.33 -14.85 -13.32
CA VAL A 28 8.07 -14.52 -14.00
C VAL A 28 7.14 -13.78 -13.07
N GLY A 29 6.93 -14.30 -11.85
CA GLY A 29 6.08 -13.65 -10.88
C GLY A 29 6.60 -12.29 -10.46
N ALA A 30 7.92 -12.19 -10.21
CA ALA A 30 8.53 -10.92 -9.82
C ALA A 30 8.43 -9.89 -10.93
N ASN A 31 8.65 -10.29 -12.20
CA ASN A 31 8.52 -9.38 -13.33
C ASN A 31 7.10 -8.88 -13.50
N VAL A 32 6.11 -9.75 -13.29
CA VAL A 32 4.71 -9.36 -13.36
C VAL A 32 4.39 -8.33 -12.29
N GLU A 33 4.85 -8.57 -11.05
CA GLU A 33 4.60 -7.63 -9.95
C GLU A 33 5.28 -6.28 -10.18
N VAL A 34 6.50 -6.28 -10.71
CA VAL A 34 7.20 -5.04 -11.05
C VAL A 34 6.40 -4.24 -12.09
N LYS A 35 5.93 -4.91 -13.13
CA LYS A 35 5.14 -4.24 -14.17
C LYS A 35 3.82 -3.72 -13.61
N MET A 36 3.19 -4.46 -12.71
CA MET A 36 1.97 -4.01 -12.08
C MET A 36 2.21 -2.78 -11.21
N LEU A 37 3.32 -2.77 -10.46
CA LEU A 37 3.69 -1.61 -9.66
C LEU A 37 3.93 -0.39 -10.54
N GLU A 38 4.64 -0.57 -11.66
CA GLU A 38 4.85 0.51 -12.60
C GLU A 38 3.53 1.06 -13.14
N THR A 39 2.61 0.17 -13.49
CA THR A 39 1.29 0.57 -13.96
C THR A 39 0.51 1.31 -12.89
N PHE A 40 0.58 0.81 -11.65
CA PHE A 40 -0.04 1.48 -10.51
C PHE A 40 0.47 2.92 -10.37
N LEU A 41 1.79 3.09 -10.44
CA LEU A 41 2.41 4.41 -10.28
C LEU A 41 2.10 5.34 -11.44
N ARG A 42 1.92 4.80 -12.65
CA ARG A 42 1.52 5.61 -13.82
C ARG A 42 0.13 6.21 -13.67
N ASN A 43 -0.71 5.61 -12.83
CA ASN A 43 -2.03 6.15 -12.56
C ASN A 43 -2.01 7.27 -11.53
N HIS A 44 -0.83 7.70 -11.11
CA HIS A 44 -0.63 8.83 -10.21
C HIS A 44 -1.41 8.68 -8.91
N PRO A 45 -1.18 7.57 -8.16
CA PRO A 45 -1.89 7.39 -6.90
C PRO A 45 -1.55 8.49 -5.91
N PRO A 46 -2.53 8.97 -5.13
CA PRO A 46 -2.24 10.00 -4.14
C PRO A 46 -1.50 9.46 -2.94
N THR A 47 -0.79 10.34 -2.25
CA THR A 47 -0.07 10.03 -1.02
C THR A 47 -0.91 10.41 0.18
N PHE A 48 -0.85 9.61 1.26
CA PHE A 48 -1.53 9.93 2.50
C PHE A 48 -0.50 10.13 3.61
N LYS A 49 -0.53 11.28 4.27
CA LYS A 49 0.47 11.67 5.27
C LYS A 49 0.06 11.43 6.72
N GLY A 50 -1.19 11.09 6.95
CA GLY A 50 -1.64 10.71 8.28
C GLY A 50 -2.15 11.82 9.16
N ARG A 51 -2.33 13.02 8.65
CA ARG A 51 -2.90 14.11 9.42
C ARG A 51 -4.35 13.80 9.76
N TYR A 52 -4.85 14.38 10.83
CA TYR A 52 -6.25 14.18 11.20
C TYR A 52 -7.14 14.79 10.13
N ASP A 53 -7.57 13.96 9.22
CA ASP A 53 -8.38 14.36 8.08
C ASP A 53 -9.22 13.15 7.66
N PRO A 54 -10.34 12.89 8.37
CA PRO A 54 -11.16 11.71 8.07
C PRO A 54 -11.68 11.68 6.63
N ASP A 55 -12.07 12.83 6.09
CA ASP A 55 -12.55 12.89 4.71
C ASP A 55 -11.43 12.59 3.72
N GLY A 56 -10.25 13.13 4.00
CA GLY A 56 -9.08 12.87 3.17
C GLY A 56 -8.67 11.41 3.19
N ALA A 57 -8.76 10.77 4.36
CA ALA A 57 -8.45 9.34 4.48
C ALA A 57 -9.41 8.52 3.62
N GLN A 58 -10.68 8.79 3.68
CA GLN A 58 -11.68 8.08 2.91
C GLN A 58 -11.51 8.32 1.40
N THR A 59 -11.23 9.56 1.03
CA THR A 59 -10.97 9.91 -0.36
C THR A 59 -9.74 9.18 -0.89
N TRP A 60 -8.67 9.13 -0.09
CA TRP A 60 -7.45 8.41 -0.47
C TRP A 60 -7.75 6.94 -0.74
N LEU A 61 -8.49 6.29 0.16
CA LEU A 61 -8.85 4.88 -0.04
C LEU A 61 -9.62 4.67 -1.33
N LYS A 62 -10.60 5.53 -1.60
CA LYS A 62 -11.40 5.41 -2.80
C LYS A 62 -10.56 5.53 -4.06
N GLU A 63 -9.63 6.48 -4.08
CA GLU A 63 -8.77 6.68 -5.23
C GLU A 63 -7.80 5.52 -5.44
N ILE A 64 -7.22 5.01 -4.36
CA ILE A 64 -6.32 3.87 -4.44
C ILE A 64 -7.08 2.63 -4.93
N GLU A 65 -8.27 2.39 -4.39
CA GLU A 65 -9.07 1.23 -4.76
C GLU A 65 -9.56 1.32 -6.21
N ARG A 66 -9.81 2.54 -6.69
CA ARG A 66 -10.16 2.74 -8.09
C ARG A 66 -9.03 2.27 -9.00
N ILE A 67 -7.80 2.61 -8.65
CA ILE A 67 -6.64 2.19 -9.42
C ILE A 67 -6.47 0.67 -9.35
N PHE A 68 -6.68 0.07 -8.18
CA PHE A 68 -6.60 -1.39 -8.04
C PHE A 68 -7.56 -2.11 -8.98
N ARG A 69 -8.76 -1.57 -9.16
CA ARG A 69 -9.72 -2.19 -10.07
C ARG A 69 -9.23 -2.12 -11.53
N VAL A 70 -8.55 -1.04 -11.88
CA VAL A 70 -8.02 -0.88 -13.23
C VAL A 70 -6.92 -1.89 -13.51
N ILE A 71 -5.99 -2.08 -12.56
CA ILE A 71 -4.83 -2.93 -12.79
C ILE A 71 -5.05 -4.38 -12.36
N GLN A 72 -6.17 -4.67 -11.70
CA GLN A 72 -6.58 -6.03 -11.35
C GLN A 72 -5.54 -6.81 -10.52
N CYS A 73 -4.98 -6.16 -9.53
CA CYS A 73 -4.04 -6.81 -8.61
C CYS A 73 -4.79 -7.59 -7.53
N ASN A 74 -4.13 -8.60 -6.96
CA ASN A 74 -4.75 -9.40 -5.90
C ASN A 74 -4.64 -8.69 -4.55
N GLU A 75 -5.27 -9.29 -3.52
CA GLU A 75 -5.39 -8.67 -2.20
C GLU A 75 -4.04 -8.38 -1.54
N VAL A 76 -3.07 -9.28 -1.71
CA VAL A 76 -1.74 -9.09 -1.13
C VAL A 76 -0.97 -8.00 -1.85
N GLN A 77 -1.07 -7.99 -3.18
CA GLN A 77 -0.44 -6.95 -3.99
C GLN A 77 -1.02 -5.57 -3.68
N ARG A 78 -2.32 -5.49 -3.41
CA ARG A 78 -2.95 -4.24 -3.03
C ARG A 78 -2.31 -3.64 -1.80
N VAL A 79 -2.01 -4.48 -0.80
CA VAL A 79 -1.33 -3.99 0.40
C VAL A 79 0.06 -3.45 0.06
N ARG A 80 0.81 -4.19 -0.75
CA ARG A 80 2.15 -3.76 -1.13
C ARG A 80 2.14 -2.44 -1.90
N PHE A 81 1.25 -2.32 -2.87
CA PHE A 81 1.18 -1.12 -3.70
C PHE A 81 0.62 0.07 -2.92
N GLY A 82 -0.49 -0.15 -2.21
CA GLY A 82 -1.12 0.93 -1.47
C GLY A 82 -0.24 1.51 -0.38
N THR A 83 0.50 0.66 0.34
CA THR A 83 1.35 1.14 1.42
C THR A 83 2.56 1.91 0.92
N HIS A 84 2.94 1.77 -0.35
CA HIS A 84 3.95 2.63 -0.96
C HIS A 84 3.52 4.10 -0.96
N MET A 85 2.23 4.35 -0.92
CA MET A 85 1.70 5.71 -0.98
C MET A 85 1.44 6.30 0.39
N LEU A 86 1.84 5.61 1.46
CA LEU A 86 1.84 6.16 2.79
C LEU A 86 3.11 6.98 3.00
N ALA A 87 3.00 8.08 3.74
CA ALA A 87 4.13 8.96 3.98
C ALA A 87 4.08 9.49 5.41
N GLU A 88 5.25 9.90 5.91
CA GLU A 88 5.39 10.53 7.23
C GLU A 88 4.83 9.62 8.32
N GLU A 89 3.97 10.13 9.20
CA GLU A 89 3.48 9.36 10.34
C GLU A 89 2.68 8.12 9.93
N THR A 90 2.07 8.13 8.76
CA THR A 90 1.30 6.98 8.30
C THR A 90 2.20 5.79 8.00
N THR A 91 3.38 6.06 7.44
CA THR A 91 4.37 5.02 7.23
C THR A 91 4.80 4.41 8.55
N ASP A 92 5.11 5.26 9.54
CA ASP A 92 5.54 4.79 10.86
C ASP A 92 4.46 3.95 11.53
N TRP A 93 3.21 4.39 11.42
CA TRP A 93 2.09 3.65 11.96
C TRP A 93 2.00 2.26 11.34
N TRP A 94 2.05 2.19 10.02
CA TRP A 94 1.92 0.90 9.33
C TRP A 94 3.05 -0.05 9.68
N VAL A 95 4.27 0.46 9.68
CA VAL A 95 5.45 -0.35 10.03
C VAL A 95 5.32 -0.89 11.45
N SER A 96 4.73 -0.12 12.36
CA SER A 96 4.62 -0.56 13.75
C SER A 96 3.54 -1.62 13.97
N ILE A 97 2.45 -1.60 13.21
CA ILE A 97 1.37 -2.57 13.43
C ILE A 97 1.47 -3.82 12.53
N LEU A 98 2.21 -3.74 11.44
CA LEU A 98 2.28 -4.85 10.49
C LEU A 98 2.77 -6.15 11.13
N PRO A 99 3.86 -6.18 11.92
CA PRO A 99 4.28 -7.44 12.54
C PRO A 99 3.22 -8.06 13.44
N MET A 100 2.47 -7.23 14.15
CA MET A 100 1.41 -7.70 15.02
C MET A 100 0.28 -8.34 14.21
N LEU A 101 -0.09 -7.73 13.10
CA LEU A 101 -1.12 -8.27 12.22
C LEU A 101 -0.68 -9.59 11.61
N GLU A 102 0.57 -9.69 11.21
CA GLU A 102 1.11 -10.92 10.64
C GLU A 102 1.14 -12.04 11.66
N GLN A 103 1.43 -11.74 12.92
CA GLN A 103 1.40 -12.74 13.98
C GLN A 103 0.01 -13.30 14.23
N ARG A 104 -1.01 -12.46 14.06
CA ARG A 104 -2.39 -12.88 14.29
C ARG A 104 -2.95 -13.73 13.16
N GLY A 105 -2.69 -13.35 11.93
CA GLY A 105 -3.34 -13.97 10.81
C GLY A 105 -2.45 -14.34 9.63
N GLY A 106 -1.14 -14.23 9.77
CA GLY A 106 -0.22 -14.55 8.69
C GLY A 106 -0.16 -13.42 7.67
N VAL A 107 -0.46 -13.74 6.42
CA VAL A 107 -0.39 -12.75 5.34
C VAL A 107 -1.50 -11.72 5.49
N VAL A 108 -1.13 -10.44 5.40
CA VAL A 108 -2.09 -9.34 5.52
C VAL A 108 -2.65 -9.02 4.13
N ASN A 109 -3.98 -9.06 4.00
CA ASN A 109 -4.65 -8.70 2.76
C ASN A 109 -5.22 -7.29 2.83
N TRP A 110 -5.77 -6.82 1.70
CA TRP A 110 -6.27 -5.45 1.62
C TRP A 110 -7.44 -5.18 2.58
N ALA A 111 -8.30 -6.17 2.80
CA ALA A 111 -9.43 -5.99 3.71
C ALA A 111 -8.95 -5.69 5.12
N VAL A 112 -7.88 -6.37 5.58
CA VAL A 112 -7.29 -6.12 6.89
C VAL A 112 -6.67 -4.73 6.95
N PHE A 113 -5.88 -4.36 5.94
CA PHE A 113 -5.29 -3.01 5.89
C PHE A 113 -6.37 -1.95 5.92
N ARG A 114 -7.40 -2.10 5.10
CA ARG A 114 -8.48 -1.12 5.00
C ARG A 114 -9.17 -0.92 6.35
N ARG A 115 -9.46 -2.01 7.04
CA ARG A 115 -10.09 -1.95 8.36
C ARG A 115 -9.21 -1.21 9.37
N GLU A 116 -7.92 -1.56 9.44
CA GLU A 116 -6.99 -0.93 10.37
C GLU A 116 -6.81 0.56 10.05
N PHE A 117 -6.72 0.87 8.75
CA PHE A 117 -6.56 2.24 8.30
C PHE A 117 -7.77 3.10 8.68
N LEU A 118 -8.98 2.58 8.45
CA LEU A 118 -10.19 3.32 8.80
C LEU A 118 -10.33 3.47 10.30
N ASP A 119 -10.00 2.45 11.06
CA ASP A 119 -10.06 2.55 12.52
C ASP A 119 -9.10 3.63 13.04
N ARG A 120 -7.98 3.81 12.37
CA ARG A 120 -6.99 4.82 12.78
C ARG A 120 -7.35 6.22 12.31
N TYR A 121 -7.73 6.37 11.05
CA TYR A 121 -7.87 7.68 10.43
C TYR A 121 -9.31 8.11 10.15
N PHE A 122 -10.25 7.19 10.27
CA PHE A 122 -11.67 7.48 10.11
C PHE A 122 -12.45 6.69 11.17
N PRO A 123 -12.21 6.98 12.47
CA PRO A 123 -12.76 6.15 13.56
C PRO A 123 -14.27 6.17 13.61
N GLU A 124 -14.82 5.16 14.27
CA GLU A 124 -16.26 4.95 14.29
C GLU A 124 -17.05 6.12 14.86
N ASP A 125 -16.51 6.81 15.87
CA ASP A 125 -17.20 7.95 16.46
C ASP A 125 -17.35 9.10 15.45
N VAL A 126 -16.40 9.24 14.52
CA VAL A 126 -16.52 10.22 13.44
C VAL A 126 -17.56 9.72 12.41
N ARG A 127 -17.50 8.42 12.07
CA ARG A 127 -18.43 7.83 11.11
C ARG A 127 -19.86 7.85 11.63
N GLY A 128 -20.02 7.69 12.92
CA GLY A 128 -21.34 7.65 13.54
C GLY A 128 -22.06 8.97 13.64
N LYS A 129 -21.39 10.06 13.32
CA LYS A 129 -21.96 11.40 13.42
C LYS A 129 -22.72 11.86 12.18
N LYS A 130 -22.95 10.99 11.28
CA LYS A 130 -23.67 11.38 10.06
C LYS A 130 -25.10 11.82 10.34
#